data_c8802defd49f7b4e50bf9f80705c1e51
#
_entry.id   c8802defd49f7b4e50bf9f80705c1e51
#
_cell.length_a   1.000
_cell.length_b   1.000
_cell.length_c   1.000
_cell.angle_alpha   90.00
_cell.angle_beta   90.00
_cell.angle_gamma   90.00
#
_symmetry.space_group_name_H-M   'P 1'
#
loop_
_entity.id
_entity.type
_entity.pdbx_description
1 polymer ?
#
loop_
_entity_poly.entity_id
_entity_poly.type
_entity_poly.pdbx_seq_one_letter_code
_entity_poly.pdbx_strand_id
1 'polypeptide(L)'
;MSDIIWKGSPNHYVGRNGYGVTHITLHIMVGYLAGTDSTFASQSSRASAHYGIGATGEIHQYVSELDGSYSDANYASNNSTISIEHEGGMADGAVCTQECIDASARLCADIARRYGWTKLWHDGLKGNVWLHREIPGTDHLACPDLAPNGLPYKQIIDKANRILEGGTMSNAGDEVWNWAYKPAGKNATPGGNMYNLLNYELPKRIRDSIMQYSYKGSAPGGNIYNTICFEIPGMLKQLTKTIEKQQQQISELSEKISKLEGTTK
;
A
#
# COMPACT_ATOMS: atom_id res chain seq x y z
N MET A 1 -7.28 -1.67 4.47
CA MET A 1 -6.96 -1.81 3.03
C MET A 1 -7.78 -0.78 2.29
N SER A 2 -7.25 -0.15 1.25
CA SER A 2 -8.09 0.55 0.26
C SER A 2 -9.09 -0.46 -0.31
N ASP A 3 -10.31 -0.03 -0.56
CA ASP A 3 -11.35 -0.90 -1.13
C ASP A 3 -10.86 -1.44 -2.49
N ILE A 4 -10.96 -2.75 -2.68
CA ILE A 4 -10.66 -3.39 -3.95
C ILE A 4 -11.86 -3.19 -4.87
N ILE A 5 -11.63 -2.58 -6.03
CA ILE A 5 -12.68 -2.27 -7.01
C ILE A 5 -12.81 -3.44 -7.98
N TRP A 6 -13.97 -4.11 -7.98
CA TRP A 6 -14.25 -5.15 -8.95
C TRP A 6 -14.53 -4.55 -10.33
N LYS A 7 -13.74 -4.97 -11.34
CA LYS A 7 -13.92 -4.60 -12.76
C LYS A 7 -14.43 -5.77 -13.59
N GLY A 8 -13.96 -6.97 -13.28
CA GLY A 8 -14.25 -8.17 -14.05
C GLY A 8 -13.52 -8.25 -15.39
N SER A 9 -13.22 -9.47 -15.84
CA SER A 9 -12.68 -9.75 -17.17
C SER A 9 -13.32 -11.00 -17.74
N PRO A 10 -13.71 -11.02 -19.03
CA PRO A 10 -14.19 -12.24 -19.70
C PRO A 10 -13.06 -13.25 -19.97
N ASN A 11 -11.81 -12.84 -19.83
CA ASN A 11 -10.62 -13.63 -20.17
C ASN A 11 -10.10 -14.37 -18.93
N HIS A 12 -10.68 -15.52 -18.61
CA HIS A 12 -10.24 -16.35 -17.49
C HIS A 12 -10.64 -17.82 -17.70
N TYR A 13 -10.00 -18.71 -16.99
CA TYR A 13 -10.46 -20.09 -16.84
C TYR A 13 -11.48 -20.13 -15.70
N VAL A 14 -12.61 -20.81 -15.93
CA VAL A 14 -13.58 -21.08 -14.86
C VAL A 14 -13.00 -22.14 -13.93
N GLY A 15 -12.79 -21.79 -12.70
CA GLY A 15 -12.04 -22.61 -11.74
C GLY A 15 -10.53 -22.59 -12.04
N ARG A 16 -9.78 -23.45 -11.37
CA ARG A 16 -8.33 -23.58 -11.50
C ARG A 16 -7.88 -24.90 -12.12
N ASN A 17 -8.77 -25.62 -12.76
CA ASN A 17 -8.49 -26.87 -13.47
C ASN A 17 -7.69 -27.90 -12.63
N GLY A 18 -7.97 -27.98 -11.35
CA GLY A 18 -7.31 -28.88 -10.39
C GLY A 18 -6.00 -28.35 -9.78
N TYR A 19 -5.55 -27.16 -10.16
CA TYR A 19 -4.38 -26.55 -9.57
C TYR A 19 -4.73 -25.79 -8.28
N GLY A 20 -3.88 -25.89 -7.28
CA GLY A 20 -3.91 -25.01 -6.11
C GLY A 20 -3.07 -23.74 -6.34
N VAL A 21 -3.37 -22.67 -5.63
CA VAL A 21 -2.54 -21.45 -5.66
C VAL A 21 -1.23 -21.70 -4.92
N THR A 22 -0.11 -21.54 -5.61
CA THR A 22 1.24 -21.80 -5.10
C THR A 22 2.15 -20.58 -5.08
N HIS A 23 1.81 -19.55 -5.84
CA HIS A 23 2.65 -18.35 -5.99
C HIS A 23 1.85 -17.11 -6.40
N ILE A 24 2.51 -15.97 -6.25
CA ILE A 24 2.10 -14.69 -6.83
C ILE A 24 2.99 -14.43 -8.04
N THR A 25 2.42 -14.06 -9.19
CA THR A 25 3.20 -13.55 -10.33
C THR A 25 3.10 -12.04 -10.37
N LEU A 26 4.25 -11.37 -10.39
CA LEU A 26 4.33 -9.93 -10.53
C LEU A 26 4.55 -9.53 -12.00
N HIS A 27 3.76 -8.56 -12.45
CA HIS A 27 3.80 -7.99 -13.80
C HIS A 27 3.92 -6.48 -13.75
N ILE A 28 4.27 -5.87 -14.89
CA ILE A 28 4.22 -4.43 -15.11
C ILE A 28 3.47 -4.13 -16.40
N MET A 29 2.53 -3.18 -16.33
CA MET A 29 1.57 -2.89 -17.40
C MET A 29 2.21 -2.32 -18.67
N VAL A 30 3.41 -1.75 -18.56
CA VAL A 30 4.00 -0.86 -19.60
C VAL A 30 2.97 0.19 -20.02
N GLY A 31 2.31 0.79 -19.04
CA GLY A 31 1.19 1.69 -19.24
C GLY A 31 0.48 2.05 -17.94
N TYR A 32 -0.72 2.60 -18.11
CA TYR A 32 -1.60 3.09 -17.05
C TYR A 32 -2.69 2.07 -16.68
N LEU A 33 -3.15 2.09 -15.42
CA LEU A 33 -4.23 1.23 -14.92
C LEU A 33 -5.49 1.31 -15.79
N ALA A 34 -5.88 2.52 -16.23
CA ALA A 34 -7.06 2.70 -17.10
C ALA A 34 -6.92 2.00 -18.47
N GLY A 35 -5.70 1.91 -19.02
CA GLY A 35 -5.41 1.15 -20.22
C GLY A 35 -5.56 -0.35 -20.00
N THR A 36 -5.09 -0.83 -18.86
CA THR A 36 -5.24 -2.23 -18.45
C THR A 36 -6.70 -2.59 -18.21
N ASP A 37 -7.50 -1.72 -17.58
CA ASP A 37 -8.95 -1.89 -17.46
C ASP A 37 -9.60 -2.13 -18.82
N SER A 38 -9.27 -1.29 -19.81
CA SER A 38 -9.83 -1.38 -21.17
C SER A 38 -9.39 -2.66 -21.87
N THR A 39 -8.12 -3.05 -21.71
CA THR A 39 -7.56 -4.26 -22.30
C THR A 39 -8.23 -5.50 -21.73
N PHE A 40 -8.36 -5.61 -20.41
CA PHE A 40 -8.91 -6.79 -19.75
C PHE A 40 -10.43 -6.90 -19.88
N ALA A 41 -11.14 -5.79 -20.10
CA ALA A 41 -12.56 -5.79 -20.43
C ALA A 41 -12.85 -6.32 -21.85
N SER A 42 -11.86 -6.29 -22.74
CA SER A 42 -12.02 -6.76 -24.13
C SER A 42 -11.79 -8.26 -24.23
N GLN A 43 -12.81 -9.02 -24.66
CA GLN A 43 -12.68 -10.46 -24.90
C GLN A 43 -11.62 -10.77 -25.95
N SER A 44 -11.42 -9.89 -26.93
CA SER A 44 -10.45 -10.09 -28.01
C SER A 44 -8.99 -9.94 -27.58
N SER A 45 -8.73 -9.31 -26.42
CA SER A 45 -7.36 -9.17 -25.90
C SER A 45 -6.77 -10.51 -25.48
N ARG A 46 -7.61 -11.44 -25.03
CA ARG A 46 -7.22 -12.76 -24.51
C ARG A 46 -6.17 -12.66 -23.38
N ALA A 47 -6.20 -11.56 -22.63
CA ALA A 47 -5.32 -11.27 -21.53
C ALA A 47 -6.12 -10.85 -20.29
N SER A 48 -5.63 -11.19 -19.11
CA SER A 48 -6.15 -10.74 -17.83
C SER A 48 -5.11 -10.99 -16.73
N ALA A 49 -5.32 -10.34 -15.59
CA ALA A 49 -4.68 -10.68 -14.32
C ALA A 49 -5.74 -10.76 -13.23
N HIS A 50 -5.38 -11.25 -12.03
CA HIS A 50 -6.30 -11.20 -10.90
C HIS A 50 -6.47 -9.77 -10.42
N TYR A 51 -5.37 -9.02 -10.32
CA TYR A 51 -5.35 -7.66 -9.81
C TYR A 51 -4.54 -6.73 -10.71
N GLY A 52 -4.88 -5.43 -10.65
CA GLY A 52 -4.09 -4.34 -11.17
C GLY A 52 -3.99 -3.23 -10.14
N ILE A 53 -2.82 -2.61 -10.03
CA ILE A 53 -2.53 -1.57 -9.06
C ILE A 53 -2.09 -0.31 -9.80
N GLY A 54 -2.80 0.79 -9.57
CA GLY A 54 -2.51 2.09 -10.14
C GLY A 54 -1.44 2.87 -9.37
N ALA A 55 -0.96 3.96 -9.98
CA ALA A 55 0.03 4.84 -9.38
C ALA A 55 -0.42 5.46 -8.04
N THR A 56 -1.72 5.62 -7.82
CA THR A 56 -2.27 6.14 -6.55
C THR A 56 -2.44 5.08 -5.46
N GLY A 57 -2.06 3.81 -5.74
CA GLY A 57 -2.29 2.68 -4.86
C GLY A 57 -3.73 2.13 -4.92
N GLU A 58 -4.52 2.55 -5.90
CA GLU A 58 -5.83 1.99 -6.21
C GLU A 58 -5.68 0.55 -6.71
N ILE A 59 -6.55 -0.35 -6.22
CA ILE A 59 -6.49 -1.77 -6.57
C ILE A 59 -7.78 -2.18 -7.30
N HIS A 60 -7.62 -2.64 -8.53
CA HIS A 60 -8.68 -3.24 -9.33
C HIS A 60 -8.57 -4.77 -9.31
N GLN A 61 -9.70 -5.46 -9.26
CA GLN A 61 -9.77 -6.91 -9.41
C GLN A 61 -10.51 -7.27 -10.69
N TYR A 62 -9.89 -8.10 -11.53
CA TYR A 62 -10.43 -8.51 -12.83
C TYR A 62 -10.86 -9.96 -12.85
N VAL A 63 -10.16 -10.84 -12.13
CA VAL A 63 -10.45 -12.27 -12.07
C VAL A 63 -10.61 -12.68 -10.62
N SER A 64 -11.60 -13.53 -10.34
CA SER A 64 -11.77 -14.15 -9.04
C SER A 64 -10.55 -15.01 -8.68
N GLU A 65 -10.12 -14.99 -7.43
CA GLU A 65 -9.07 -15.91 -6.98
C GLU A 65 -9.47 -17.40 -7.02
N LEU A 66 -10.74 -17.70 -7.25
CA LEU A 66 -11.21 -19.06 -7.48
C LEU A 66 -10.98 -19.54 -8.93
N ASP A 67 -10.64 -18.62 -9.83
CA ASP A 67 -10.47 -18.84 -11.25
C ASP A 67 -9.00 -18.67 -11.67
N GLY A 68 -8.62 -19.19 -12.84
CA GLY A 68 -7.30 -18.94 -13.41
C GLY A 68 -7.31 -17.73 -14.35
N SER A 69 -6.27 -16.90 -14.30
CA SER A 69 -6.12 -15.74 -15.20
C SER A 69 -5.42 -16.10 -16.51
N TYR A 70 -5.47 -15.20 -17.50
CA TYR A 70 -4.69 -15.29 -18.74
C TYR A 70 -3.50 -14.32 -18.67
N SER A 71 -2.58 -14.54 -17.71
CA SER A 71 -1.50 -13.61 -17.36
C SER A 71 -0.12 -14.07 -17.79
N ASP A 72 0.17 -15.37 -17.64
CA ASP A 72 1.54 -15.86 -17.56
C ASP A 72 2.04 -16.54 -18.84
N ALA A 73 1.23 -16.54 -19.92
CA ALA A 73 1.50 -17.30 -21.15
C ALA A 73 1.78 -18.79 -20.91
N ASN A 74 1.45 -19.31 -19.74
CA ASN A 74 1.69 -20.68 -19.30
C ASN A 74 0.44 -21.23 -18.60
N TYR A 75 -0.10 -22.34 -19.13
CA TYR A 75 -1.36 -22.89 -18.62
C TYR A 75 -1.29 -23.30 -17.14
N ALA A 76 -0.23 -23.97 -16.72
CA ALA A 76 -0.08 -24.39 -15.35
C ALA A 76 0.08 -23.17 -14.41
N SER A 77 0.91 -22.20 -14.78
CA SER A 77 1.09 -20.97 -14.03
C SER A 77 -0.20 -20.16 -13.94
N ASN A 78 -0.91 -19.94 -15.06
CA ASN A 78 -2.20 -19.25 -15.09
C ASN A 78 -3.22 -19.81 -14.09
N ASN A 79 -3.19 -21.13 -13.85
CA ASN A 79 -4.11 -21.80 -12.95
C ASN A 79 -3.58 -21.92 -11.50
N SER A 80 -2.29 -21.67 -11.27
CA SER A 80 -1.67 -21.78 -9.93
C SER A 80 -1.15 -20.47 -9.36
N THR A 81 -1.29 -19.37 -10.08
CA THR A 81 -0.88 -18.04 -9.61
C THR A 81 -2.03 -17.19 -9.08
N ILE A 82 -1.70 -16.20 -8.26
CA ILE A 82 -2.41 -14.92 -8.18
C ILE A 82 -1.55 -13.88 -8.88
N SER A 83 -1.97 -13.42 -10.05
CA SER A 83 -1.21 -12.47 -10.88
C SER A 83 -1.58 -11.02 -10.55
N ILE A 84 -0.57 -10.15 -10.46
CA ILE A 84 -0.72 -8.74 -10.10
C ILE A 84 0.01 -7.87 -11.13
N GLU A 85 -0.73 -7.02 -11.81
CA GLU A 85 -0.23 -6.00 -12.71
C GLU A 85 0.03 -4.68 -11.97
N HIS A 86 1.10 -3.99 -12.34
CA HIS A 86 1.46 -2.71 -11.73
C HIS A 86 1.57 -1.63 -12.79
N GLU A 87 0.97 -0.50 -12.54
CA GLU A 87 1.15 0.68 -13.38
C GLU A 87 2.61 1.08 -13.43
N GLY A 88 3.14 1.34 -14.63
CA GLY A 88 4.53 1.69 -14.81
C GLY A 88 5.15 1.08 -16.06
N GLY A 89 6.48 1.00 -16.08
CA GLY A 89 7.23 0.31 -17.14
C GLY A 89 7.50 1.15 -18.39
N MET A 90 7.20 2.45 -18.39
CA MET A 90 7.46 3.35 -19.52
C MET A 90 8.70 4.19 -19.27
N ALA A 91 9.50 4.44 -20.31
CA ALA A 91 10.64 5.37 -20.25
C ALA A 91 10.14 6.81 -19.97
N ASP A 92 9.12 7.22 -20.72
CA ASP A 92 8.43 8.51 -20.58
C ASP A 92 6.93 8.22 -20.40
N GLY A 93 6.40 8.45 -19.20
CA GLY A 93 4.97 8.22 -18.90
C GLY A 93 4.73 7.49 -17.57
N ALA A 94 3.99 6.39 -17.62
CA ALA A 94 3.61 5.66 -16.41
C ALA A 94 4.82 5.13 -15.63
N VAL A 95 4.82 5.38 -14.33
CA VAL A 95 5.85 4.92 -13.39
C VAL A 95 5.19 4.20 -12.21
N CYS A 96 5.86 3.19 -11.69
CA CYS A 96 5.45 2.56 -10.44
C CYS A 96 5.84 3.46 -9.28
N THR A 97 4.86 4.12 -8.68
CA THR A 97 5.04 5.05 -7.56
C THR A 97 5.24 4.31 -6.23
N GLN A 98 5.59 5.05 -5.19
CA GLN A 98 5.70 4.49 -3.84
C GLN A 98 4.32 4.00 -3.33
N GLU A 99 3.24 4.69 -3.66
CA GLU A 99 1.87 4.32 -3.31
C GLU A 99 1.47 2.99 -3.98
N CYS A 100 1.86 2.79 -5.25
CA CYS A 100 1.68 1.52 -5.96
C CYS A 100 2.45 0.37 -5.29
N ILE A 101 3.72 0.60 -4.95
CA ILE A 101 4.57 -0.37 -4.24
C ILE A 101 3.97 -0.75 -2.88
N ASP A 102 3.50 0.24 -2.12
CA ASP A 102 2.93 0.04 -0.80
C ASP A 102 1.59 -0.70 -0.85
N ALA A 103 0.76 -0.40 -1.85
CA ALA A 103 -0.48 -1.12 -2.10
C ALA A 103 -0.20 -2.58 -2.50
N SER A 104 0.78 -2.81 -3.36
CA SER A 104 1.24 -4.15 -3.77
C SER A 104 1.73 -4.96 -2.57
N ALA A 105 2.55 -4.37 -1.72
CA ALA A 105 3.06 -5.05 -0.52
C ALA A 105 1.93 -5.46 0.44
N ARG A 106 0.93 -4.59 0.65
CA ARG A 106 -0.27 -4.91 1.45
C ARG A 106 -1.07 -6.05 0.82
N LEU A 107 -1.32 -5.99 -0.48
CA LEU A 107 -2.06 -7.03 -1.20
C LEU A 107 -1.31 -8.37 -1.16
N CYS A 108 -0.01 -8.39 -1.43
CA CYS A 108 0.83 -9.59 -1.37
C CYS A 108 0.83 -10.21 0.05
N ALA A 109 0.91 -9.40 1.09
CA ALA A 109 0.85 -9.88 2.48
C ALA A 109 -0.54 -10.45 2.82
N ASP A 110 -1.61 -9.84 2.33
CA ASP A 110 -2.97 -10.33 2.52
C ASP A 110 -3.18 -11.66 1.79
N ILE A 111 -2.75 -11.78 0.53
CA ILE A 111 -2.74 -13.03 -0.22
C ILE A 111 -1.97 -14.10 0.55
N ALA A 112 -0.76 -13.79 1.01
CA ALA A 112 0.06 -14.73 1.77
C ALA A 112 -0.67 -15.26 3.01
N ARG A 113 -1.35 -14.41 3.78
CA ARG A 113 -2.15 -14.83 4.95
C ARG A 113 -3.31 -15.75 4.56
N ARG A 114 -4.03 -15.42 3.49
CA ARG A 114 -5.17 -16.21 3.02
C ARG A 114 -4.76 -17.59 2.51
N TYR A 115 -3.57 -17.71 1.94
CA TYR A 115 -3.02 -18.97 1.45
C TYR A 115 -2.06 -19.67 2.46
N GLY A 116 -1.95 -19.15 3.69
CA GLY A 116 -1.17 -19.77 4.77
C GLY A 116 0.34 -19.65 4.60
N TRP A 117 0.82 -18.69 3.81
CA TRP A 117 2.25 -18.45 3.66
C TRP A 117 2.75 -17.51 4.74
N THR A 118 3.76 -17.93 5.46
CA THR A 118 4.37 -17.17 6.55
C THR A 118 5.44 -16.20 6.06
N LYS A 119 5.93 -16.37 4.82
CA LYS A 119 6.96 -15.55 4.20
C LYS A 119 6.78 -15.55 2.68
N LEU A 120 7.03 -14.40 2.09
CA LEU A 120 7.17 -14.23 0.64
C LEU A 120 8.65 -14.19 0.27
N TRP A 121 9.01 -14.90 -0.79
CA TRP A 121 10.39 -14.96 -1.27
C TRP A 121 10.46 -15.29 -2.75
N HIS A 122 11.51 -14.80 -3.39
CA HIS A 122 11.80 -15.02 -4.80
C HIS A 122 13.15 -15.74 -4.95
N ASP A 123 13.15 -16.84 -5.70
CA ASP A 123 14.33 -17.57 -6.18
C ASP A 123 13.94 -18.27 -7.49
N GLY A 124 13.74 -17.47 -8.55
CA GLY A 124 13.15 -17.95 -9.78
C GLY A 124 11.81 -18.63 -9.51
N LEU A 125 11.58 -19.78 -10.12
CA LEU A 125 10.35 -20.56 -9.95
C LEU A 125 10.30 -21.43 -8.69
N LYS A 126 11.32 -21.36 -7.82
CA LYS A 126 11.32 -22.09 -6.54
C LYS A 126 10.61 -21.30 -5.45
N GLY A 127 10.62 -19.98 -5.52
CA GLY A 127 9.94 -19.10 -4.58
C GLY A 127 8.42 -19.12 -4.73
N ASN A 128 7.73 -18.43 -3.83
CA ASN A 128 6.28 -18.18 -3.94
C ASN A 128 5.97 -16.78 -4.48
N VAL A 129 6.96 -16.05 -4.95
CA VAL A 129 6.83 -14.83 -5.78
C VAL A 129 7.63 -15.05 -7.05
N TRP A 130 6.95 -15.05 -8.19
CA TRP A 130 7.54 -15.25 -9.50
C TRP A 130 7.53 -13.94 -10.30
N LEU A 131 8.48 -13.81 -11.21
CA LEU A 131 8.51 -12.71 -12.16
C LEU A 131 8.08 -13.24 -13.54
N HIS A 132 7.20 -12.52 -14.22
CA HIS A 132 6.65 -12.99 -15.51
C HIS A 132 7.73 -13.42 -16.49
N ARG A 133 8.84 -12.68 -16.61
CA ARG A 133 9.96 -13.00 -17.51
C ARG A 133 10.63 -14.34 -17.26
N GLU A 134 10.41 -14.96 -16.11
CA GLU A 134 11.05 -16.23 -15.72
C GLU A 134 10.17 -17.44 -16.01
N ILE A 135 8.90 -17.22 -16.40
CA ILE A 135 7.92 -18.28 -16.62
C ILE A 135 8.17 -18.90 -18.00
N PRO A 136 8.30 -20.24 -18.08
CA PRO A 136 8.51 -20.90 -19.35
C PRO A 136 7.37 -20.64 -20.36
N GLY A 137 7.74 -20.21 -21.56
CA GLY A 137 6.79 -19.94 -22.63
C GLY A 137 6.40 -18.47 -22.78
N THR A 138 6.81 -17.59 -21.84
CA THR A 138 6.62 -16.16 -21.99
C THR A 138 7.56 -15.55 -23.06
N ASP A 139 7.07 -14.56 -23.77
CA ASP A 139 7.85 -13.66 -24.62
C ASP A 139 8.08 -12.28 -23.99
N HIS A 140 7.57 -12.08 -22.77
CA HIS A 140 7.68 -10.85 -22.00
C HIS A 140 8.99 -10.78 -21.18
N LEU A 141 10.15 -10.80 -21.88
CA LEU A 141 11.48 -10.96 -21.28
C LEU A 141 11.94 -9.81 -20.36
N ALA A 142 11.27 -8.67 -20.37
CA ALA A 142 11.54 -7.53 -19.50
C ALA A 142 10.55 -7.36 -18.35
N CYS A 143 9.45 -8.11 -18.33
CA CYS A 143 8.41 -8.00 -17.31
C CYS A 143 8.76 -8.79 -16.04
N PRO A 144 8.70 -8.18 -14.83
CA PRO A 144 8.26 -6.80 -14.58
C PRO A 144 9.42 -5.81 -14.34
N ASP A 145 10.63 -6.26 -14.07
CA ASP A 145 11.70 -5.48 -13.44
C ASP A 145 12.77 -4.97 -14.42
N LEU A 146 12.84 -5.52 -15.62
CA LEU A 146 13.80 -5.11 -16.65
C LEU A 146 13.23 -4.11 -17.66
N ALA A 147 11.92 -3.78 -17.57
CA ALA A 147 11.32 -2.70 -18.33
C ALA A 147 11.90 -1.34 -17.91
N PRO A 148 11.84 -0.29 -18.74
CA PRO A 148 12.18 1.06 -18.32
C PRO A 148 11.35 1.44 -17.07
N ASN A 149 11.99 1.99 -16.02
CA ASN A 149 11.32 2.20 -14.73
C ASN A 149 10.57 0.94 -14.23
N GLY A 150 11.25 -0.19 -14.31
CA GLY A 150 10.70 -1.51 -13.97
C GLY A 150 10.33 -1.65 -12.50
N LEU A 151 9.55 -2.67 -12.21
CA LEU A 151 8.98 -2.92 -10.89
C LEU A 151 10.08 -3.23 -9.85
N PRO A 152 10.17 -2.50 -8.74
CA PRO A 152 11.11 -2.81 -7.67
C PRO A 152 10.60 -3.97 -6.79
N TYR A 153 10.44 -5.15 -7.36
CA TYR A 153 9.82 -6.32 -6.73
C TYR A 153 10.44 -6.71 -5.38
N LYS A 154 11.75 -6.52 -5.20
CA LYS A 154 12.42 -6.80 -3.92
C LYS A 154 11.87 -5.93 -2.80
N GLN A 155 11.62 -4.65 -3.10
CA GLN A 155 11.04 -3.72 -2.13
C GLN A 155 9.60 -4.14 -1.76
N ILE A 156 8.82 -4.64 -2.72
CA ILE A 156 7.47 -5.16 -2.46
C ILE A 156 7.55 -6.37 -1.53
N ILE A 157 8.41 -7.33 -1.82
CA ILE A 157 8.60 -8.55 -0.99
C ILE A 157 9.06 -8.17 0.43
N ASP A 158 10.04 -7.30 0.57
CA ASP A 158 10.56 -6.88 1.87
C ASP A 158 9.48 -6.17 2.71
N LYS A 159 8.70 -5.27 2.10
CA LYS A 159 7.59 -4.59 2.77
C LYS A 159 6.46 -5.57 3.15
N ALA A 160 6.11 -6.49 2.25
CA ALA A 160 5.09 -7.51 2.53
C ALA A 160 5.50 -8.44 3.68
N ASN A 161 6.77 -8.84 3.75
CA ASN A 161 7.29 -9.65 4.85
C ASN A 161 7.26 -8.90 6.19
N ARG A 162 7.59 -7.61 6.21
CA ARG A 162 7.44 -6.78 7.42
C ARG A 162 5.99 -6.77 7.92
N ILE A 163 5.02 -6.68 7.00
CA ILE A 163 3.58 -6.75 7.35
C ILE A 163 3.22 -8.14 7.90
N LEU A 164 3.76 -9.22 7.34
CA LEU A 164 3.53 -10.59 7.80
C LEU A 164 4.08 -10.82 9.20
N GLU A 165 5.23 -10.25 9.52
CA GLU A 165 5.89 -10.30 10.82
C GLU A 165 5.16 -9.45 11.90
N GLY A 166 4.02 -8.85 11.58
CA GLY A 166 3.26 -8.00 12.50
C GLY A 166 3.72 -6.54 12.53
N GLY A 167 4.64 -6.18 11.62
CA GLY A 167 5.01 -4.79 11.38
C GLY A 167 3.85 -4.03 10.74
N THR A 168 3.60 -2.82 11.20
CA THR A 168 2.82 -1.86 10.41
C THR A 168 3.69 -1.34 9.27
N MET A 169 3.12 -1.17 8.07
CA MET A 169 3.79 -0.37 7.04
C MET A 169 3.95 1.05 7.59
N SER A 170 5.16 1.44 7.87
CA SER A 170 5.46 2.84 8.06
C SER A 170 5.31 3.55 6.71
N ASN A 171 4.64 4.70 6.70
CA ASN A 171 4.72 5.59 5.55
C ASN A 171 6.16 6.10 5.41
N ALA A 172 6.52 6.70 4.27
CA ALA A 172 7.87 7.21 4.06
C ALA A 172 8.34 8.16 5.17
N GLY A 173 7.40 8.87 5.81
CA GLY A 173 7.65 9.69 6.98
C GLY A 173 8.09 8.88 8.19
N ASP A 174 7.44 7.74 8.46
CA ASP A 174 7.81 6.84 9.55
C ASP A 174 9.15 6.14 9.29
N GLU A 175 9.49 5.82 8.03
CA GLU A 175 10.79 5.24 7.68
C GLU A 175 11.94 6.24 7.89
N VAL A 176 11.79 7.49 7.44
CA VAL A 176 12.73 8.58 7.71
C VAL A 176 12.83 8.85 9.21
N TRP A 177 11.70 8.83 9.89
CA TRP A 177 11.59 9.04 11.32
C TRP A 177 12.28 7.94 12.14
N ASN A 178 12.07 6.68 11.76
CA ASN A 178 12.69 5.52 12.39
C ASN A 178 14.16 5.33 11.97
N TRP A 179 14.52 5.74 10.75
CA TRP A 179 15.90 5.70 10.27
C TRP A 179 16.77 6.77 10.92
N ALA A 180 16.24 7.96 11.13
CA ALA A 180 16.97 9.05 11.79
C ALA A 180 17.33 8.74 13.24
N TYR A 181 16.75 7.67 13.82
CA TYR A 181 16.99 7.27 15.20
C TYR A 181 17.38 5.79 15.31
N LYS A 182 18.65 5.50 15.04
CA LYS A 182 19.29 4.28 15.57
C LYS A 182 20.11 4.66 16.78
N PRO A 183 19.71 4.23 17.99
CA PRO A 183 20.49 4.54 19.18
C PRO A 183 21.89 3.92 19.09
N ALA A 184 22.91 4.73 19.23
CA ALA A 184 24.29 4.27 19.37
C ALA A 184 24.52 3.83 20.82
N GLY A 185 24.18 2.56 21.17
CA GLY A 185 24.54 2.01 22.46
C GLY A 185 23.56 1.01 23.07
N LYS A 186 24.06 0.15 23.95
CA LYS A 186 23.34 -0.99 24.56
C LYS A 186 22.17 -0.61 25.49
N ASN A 187 21.95 0.67 25.80
CA ASN A 187 20.91 1.13 26.72
C ASN A 187 20.00 2.23 26.13
N ALA A 188 19.95 2.36 24.80
CA ALA A 188 19.10 3.35 24.17
C ALA A 188 17.67 2.84 24.11
N THR A 189 16.73 3.60 24.62
CA THR A 189 15.31 3.30 24.62
C THR A 189 14.78 3.26 23.19
N PRO A 190 14.11 2.19 22.75
CA PRO A 190 13.41 2.19 21.46
C PRO A 190 12.31 3.26 21.50
N GLY A 191 12.24 4.08 20.50
CA GLY A 191 11.20 5.10 20.41
C GLY A 191 11.72 6.50 20.19
N GLY A 192 12.86 6.61 19.47
CA GLY A 192 13.30 7.87 18.93
C GLY A 192 12.23 8.45 18.04
N ASN A 193 11.71 9.58 18.45
CA ASN A 193 10.86 10.41 17.64
C ASN A 193 11.57 11.75 17.45
N MET A 194 11.08 12.57 16.55
CA MET A 194 11.65 13.89 16.27
C MET A 194 11.80 14.72 17.55
N TYR A 195 10.94 14.51 18.52
CA TYR A 195 11.04 15.17 19.84
C TYR A 195 12.33 14.75 20.55
N ASN A 196 12.66 13.46 20.58
CA ASN A 196 13.89 12.97 21.21
C ASN A 196 15.13 13.43 20.43
N LEU A 197 15.08 13.37 19.08
CA LEU A 197 16.15 13.89 18.25
C LEU A 197 16.41 15.37 18.50
N LEU A 198 15.38 16.20 18.48
CA LEU A 198 15.48 17.63 18.67
C LEU A 198 15.89 18.00 20.10
N ASN A 199 15.45 17.25 21.10
CA ASN A 199 15.69 17.60 22.51
C ASN A 199 16.94 16.97 23.11
N TYR A 200 17.37 15.80 22.62
CA TYR A 200 18.47 15.06 23.24
C TYR A 200 19.68 14.83 22.33
N GLU A 201 19.48 14.62 21.02
CA GLU A 201 20.54 14.19 20.12
C GLU A 201 21.17 15.35 19.33
N LEU A 202 20.40 16.39 18.99
CA LEU A 202 20.98 17.57 18.33
C LEU A 202 21.81 18.37 19.35
N PRO A 203 23.01 18.82 18.95
CA PRO A 203 23.76 19.73 19.78
C PRO A 203 22.89 20.92 20.22
N LYS A 204 22.94 21.25 21.49
CA LYS A 204 22.15 22.33 22.11
C LYS A 204 22.16 23.61 21.26
N ARG A 205 23.31 23.93 20.68
CA ARG A 205 23.52 25.14 19.87
C ARG A 205 22.69 25.13 18.55
N ILE A 206 22.53 23.98 17.91
CA ILE A 206 21.71 23.83 16.70
C ILE A 206 20.23 23.89 17.07
N ARG A 207 19.85 23.17 18.12
CA ARG A 207 18.49 23.18 18.67
C ARG A 207 18.07 24.61 19.05
N ASP A 208 18.87 25.29 19.85
CA ASP A 208 18.59 26.64 20.33
C ASP A 208 18.55 27.64 19.15
N SER A 209 19.38 27.45 18.12
CA SER A 209 19.34 28.25 16.89
C SER A 209 18.05 28.02 16.08
N ILE A 210 17.58 26.79 15.92
CA ILE A 210 16.33 26.48 15.24
C ILE A 210 15.15 27.07 16.01
N MET A 211 15.16 26.94 17.34
CA MET A 211 14.12 27.47 18.21
C MET A 211 14.10 29.00 18.22
N GLN A 212 15.26 29.66 18.15
CA GLN A 212 15.37 31.11 18.11
C GLN A 212 15.05 31.69 16.72
N TYR A 213 15.36 30.96 15.63
CA TYR A 213 15.07 31.45 14.28
C TYR A 213 13.56 31.53 14.00
N SER A 214 12.77 30.71 14.66
CA SER A 214 11.31 30.77 14.59
C SER A 214 10.70 31.94 15.34
N TYR A 215 11.49 32.72 16.07
CA TYR A 215 11.01 33.78 16.98
C TYR A 215 11.17 35.21 16.45
N LYS A 216 11.65 35.44 15.26
CA LYS A 216 11.79 36.79 14.69
C LYS A 216 10.50 37.39 14.11
N GLY A 217 9.36 37.06 14.68
CA GLY A 217 8.07 37.69 14.36
C GLY A 217 7.44 38.25 15.64
N SER A 218 6.89 39.43 15.55
CA SER A 218 6.41 40.33 16.59
C SER A 218 5.17 39.87 17.37
N ALA A 219 4.98 38.58 17.60
CA ALA A 219 3.92 38.06 18.47
C ALA A 219 4.50 37.24 19.64
N PRO A 220 4.17 37.54 20.90
CA PRO A 220 4.59 36.74 22.03
C PRO A 220 3.97 35.34 21.96
N GLY A 221 4.79 34.30 21.93
CA GLY A 221 4.37 32.92 21.99
C GLY A 221 4.45 32.10 20.70
N GLY A 222 4.74 32.70 19.57
CA GLY A 222 4.81 32.00 18.30
C GLY A 222 6.18 31.36 18.04
N ASN A 223 6.50 30.22 18.63
CA ASN A 223 7.58 29.40 18.14
C ASN A 223 7.06 28.00 17.80
N ILE A 224 7.78 27.30 16.96
CA ILE A 224 7.42 25.93 16.53
C ILE A 224 7.17 25.02 17.75
N TYR A 225 7.94 25.18 18.81
CA TYR A 225 7.77 24.41 20.05
C TYR A 225 6.40 24.68 20.70
N ASN A 226 6.00 25.94 20.85
CA ASN A 226 4.70 26.29 21.41
C ASN A 226 3.56 25.77 20.52
N THR A 227 3.69 25.91 19.19
CA THR A 227 2.69 25.41 18.26
C THR A 227 2.54 23.90 18.38
N ILE A 228 3.64 23.14 18.34
CA ILE A 228 3.59 21.68 18.40
C ILE A 228 3.18 21.16 19.78
N CYS A 229 3.71 21.76 20.86
CA CYS A 229 3.50 21.23 22.20
C CYS A 229 2.23 21.71 22.88
N PHE A 230 1.70 22.85 22.50
CA PHE A 230 0.57 23.48 23.20
C PHE A 230 -0.60 23.86 22.29
N GLU A 231 -0.35 24.47 21.13
CA GLU A 231 -1.44 24.95 20.27
C GLU A 231 -2.13 23.81 19.54
N ILE A 232 -1.38 22.94 18.87
CA ILE A 232 -1.93 21.77 18.15
C ILE A 232 -2.67 20.82 19.09
N PRO A 233 -2.12 20.38 20.24
CA PRO A 233 -2.86 19.57 21.20
C PRO A 233 -4.11 20.26 21.74
N GLY A 234 -4.06 21.59 21.96
CA GLY A 234 -5.21 22.39 22.33
C GLY A 234 -6.33 22.36 21.29
N MET A 235 -5.97 22.57 20.03
CA MET A 235 -6.90 22.51 18.90
C MET A 235 -7.48 21.10 18.70
N LEU A 236 -6.67 20.06 18.82
CA LEU A 236 -7.13 18.67 18.74
C LEU A 236 -8.13 18.36 19.86
N LYS A 237 -7.87 18.79 21.08
CA LYS A 237 -8.78 18.60 22.21
C LYS A 237 -10.13 19.31 22.00
N GLN A 238 -10.11 20.51 21.39
CA GLN A 238 -11.33 21.23 21.05
C GLN A 238 -12.11 20.52 19.93
N LEU A 239 -11.40 20.04 18.92
CA LEU A 239 -12.00 19.30 17.80
C LEU A 239 -12.65 17.99 18.30
N THR A 240 -11.98 17.24 19.16
CA THR A 240 -12.53 16.04 19.78
C THR A 240 -13.84 16.33 20.51
N LYS A 241 -13.89 17.37 21.35
CA LYS A 241 -15.10 17.78 22.04
C LYS A 241 -16.23 18.16 21.07
N THR A 242 -15.90 18.79 19.95
CA THR A 242 -16.87 19.16 18.94
C THR A 242 -17.45 17.91 18.26
N ILE A 243 -16.58 16.94 17.93
CA ILE A 243 -17.00 15.66 17.35
C ILE A 243 -17.91 14.88 18.31
N GLU A 244 -17.54 14.79 19.58
CA GLU A 244 -18.36 14.14 20.62
C GLU A 244 -19.77 14.77 20.71
N LYS A 245 -19.84 16.11 20.72
CA LYS A 245 -21.12 16.83 20.71
C LYS A 245 -21.94 16.56 19.47
N GLN A 246 -21.31 16.52 18.29
CA GLN A 246 -22.01 16.19 17.04
C GLN A 246 -22.51 14.75 17.03
N GLN A 247 -21.73 13.79 17.52
CA GLN A 247 -22.15 12.40 17.65
C GLN A 247 -23.37 12.25 18.57
N GLN A 248 -23.38 12.98 19.69
CA GLN A 248 -24.56 13.00 20.57
C GLN A 248 -25.79 13.58 19.85
N GLN A 249 -25.65 14.68 19.12
CA GLN A 249 -26.76 15.26 18.34
C GLN A 249 -27.28 14.31 17.26
N ILE A 250 -26.39 13.60 16.59
CA ILE A 250 -26.77 12.57 15.60
C ILE A 250 -27.55 11.45 16.27
N SER A 251 -27.13 10.97 17.44
CA SER A 251 -27.84 9.95 18.21
C SER A 251 -29.25 10.40 18.61
N GLU A 252 -29.37 11.62 19.12
CA GLU A 252 -30.67 12.20 19.49
C GLU A 252 -31.63 12.38 18.30
N LEU A 253 -31.10 12.78 17.14
CA LEU A 253 -31.85 12.88 15.90
C LEU A 253 -32.27 11.51 15.38
N SER A 254 -31.40 10.51 15.46
CA SER A 254 -31.71 9.13 15.08
C SER A 254 -32.85 8.56 15.93
N GLU A 255 -32.85 8.80 17.25
CA GLU A 255 -33.95 8.39 18.11
C GLU A 255 -35.27 9.09 17.77
N LYS A 256 -35.23 10.39 17.46
CA LYS A 256 -36.42 11.14 17.03
C LYS A 256 -37.00 10.60 15.72
N ILE A 257 -36.17 10.29 14.76
CA ILE A 257 -36.57 9.69 13.48
C ILE A 257 -37.22 8.33 13.72
N SER A 258 -36.60 7.45 14.52
CA SER A 258 -37.18 6.14 14.86
C SER A 258 -38.54 6.24 15.54
N LYS A 259 -38.74 7.24 16.40
CA LYS A 259 -40.04 7.49 17.05
C LYS A 259 -41.09 7.97 16.05
N LEU A 260 -40.74 8.80 15.09
CA LEU A 260 -41.66 9.27 14.06
C LEU A 260 -42.06 8.15 13.09
N GLU A 261 -41.10 7.29 12.71
CA GLU A 261 -41.36 6.12 11.85
C GLU A 261 -42.25 5.07 12.56
N GLY A 262 -42.13 4.93 13.88
CA GLY A 262 -42.97 4.02 14.69
C GLY A 262 -44.39 4.51 14.93
N THR A 263 -44.68 5.80 14.69
CA THR A 263 -46.03 6.40 14.85
C THR A 263 -46.85 6.47 13.55
N THR A 264 -46.26 6.00 12.43
CA THR A 264 -46.90 6.04 11.10
C THR A 264 -47.46 4.65 10.67
N LYS A 265 -47.81 3.79 11.64
CA LYS A 265 -48.51 2.50 11.41
C LYS A 265 -49.89 2.55 12.00
#